data_21456a1d83a39219cc4f2aedc60f464f
#
_entry.id   21456a1d83a39219cc4f2aedc60f464f
#
_cell.length_a   1.000
_cell.length_b   1.000
_cell.length_c   1.000
_cell.angle_alpha   90.00
_cell.angle_beta   90.00
_cell.angle_gamma   90.00
#
_symmetry.space_group_name_H-M   'P 1'
#
loop_
_entity.id
_entity.type
_entity.pdbx_description
1 polymer ?
#
loop_
_entity_poly.entity_id
_entity_poly.type
_entity_poly.pdbx_seq_one_letter_code
_entity_poly.pdbx_strand_id
1 'polypeptide(L)'
;MKYYIECTVNKKDPLTGRTIETDVDLSLPYLVDVEPSQMNDEWAKARLISEYWADFDPATPAPRMWWETDSEKDENNDHYTLIVYTATDDGEPDFDNMAAGASMDAWEIWKEKKHEH
;
A
#
# COMPACT_ATOMS: atom_id res chain seq x y z
N MET A 1 15.80 1.36 15.91
CA MET A 1 16.37 0.96 14.62
C MET A 1 15.64 1.66 13.48
N LYS A 2 16.39 2.13 12.49
CA LYS A 2 15.79 2.85 11.37
C LYS A 2 15.38 1.91 10.25
N TYR A 3 14.23 2.20 9.65
CA TYR A 3 13.69 1.43 8.53
C TYR A 3 13.30 2.37 7.40
N TYR A 4 13.45 1.89 6.17
CA TYR A 4 13.06 2.61 4.97
C TYR A 4 11.79 1.98 4.39
N ILE A 5 10.80 2.81 4.05
CA ILE A 5 9.50 2.35 3.56
C ILE A 5 9.36 2.66 2.08
N GLU A 6 8.94 1.65 1.31
CA GLU A 6 8.64 1.79 -0.11
C GLU A 6 7.20 1.34 -0.34
N CYS A 7 6.42 2.13 -1.04
CA CYS A 7 5.04 1.80 -1.37
C CYS A 7 4.80 1.97 -2.87
N THR A 8 4.18 0.97 -3.48
CA THR A 8 3.82 1.00 -4.90
C THR A 8 2.35 0.65 -5.07
N VAL A 9 1.77 1.08 -6.18
CA VAL A 9 0.40 0.72 -6.55
C VAL A 9 0.38 0.22 -7.99
N ASN A 10 -0.34 -0.87 -8.21
CA ASN A 10 -0.62 -1.39 -9.54
C ASN A 10 -2.01 -0.96 -9.94
N LYS A 11 -2.10 -0.15 -10.98
CA LYS A 11 -3.36 0.37 -11.51
C LYS A 11 -3.63 -0.22 -12.88
N LYS A 12 -4.88 -0.59 -13.12
CA LYS A 12 -5.31 -1.06 -14.42
C LYS A 12 -5.59 0.15 -15.31
N ASP A 13 -4.92 0.18 -16.47
CA ASP A 13 -5.17 1.22 -17.48
C ASP A 13 -6.53 0.93 -18.15
N PRO A 14 -7.52 1.84 -18.04
CA PRO A 14 -8.84 1.61 -18.62
C PRO A 14 -8.83 1.53 -20.14
N LEU A 15 -7.82 2.09 -20.81
CA LEU A 15 -7.74 2.10 -22.27
C LEU A 15 -7.13 0.81 -22.82
N THR A 16 -6.08 0.30 -22.19
CA THR A 16 -5.32 -0.86 -22.69
C THR A 16 -5.57 -2.14 -21.92
N GLY A 17 -6.14 -2.05 -20.70
CA GLY A 17 -6.32 -3.18 -19.80
C GLY A 17 -5.01 -3.65 -19.16
N ARG A 18 -3.91 -2.95 -19.39
CA ARG A 18 -2.60 -3.30 -18.81
C ARG A 18 -2.51 -2.80 -17.37
N THR A 19 -1.77 -3.54 -16.56
CA THR A 19 -1.44 -3.12 -15.20
C THR A 19 -0.15 -2.31 -15.22
N ILE A 20 -0.18 -1.12 -14.64
CA ILE A 20 0.97 -0.22 -14.55
C ILE A 20 1.32 -0.05 -13.07
N GLU A 21 2.59 -0.31 -12.73
CA GLU A 21 3.10 -0.07 -11.38
C GLU A 21 3.61 1.36 -11.27
N THR A 22 3.21 2.04 -10.20
CA THR A 22 3.61 3.42 -9.94
C THR A 22 4.00 3.56 -8.46
N ASP A 23 5.00 4.38 -8.17
CA ASP A 23 5.36 4.70 -6.79
C ASP A 23 4.28 5.55 -6.16
N VAL A 24 3.98 5.26 -4.88
CA VAL A 24 3.03 6.03 -4.10
C VAL A 24 3.80 7.03 -3.24
N ASP A 25 3.43 8.32 -3.33
CA ASP A 25 3.99 9.35 -2.46
C ASP A 25 3.44 9.16 -1.05
N LEU A 26 4.34 8.91 -0.10
CA LEU A 26 3.93 8.71 1.29
C LEU A 26 3.61 10.05 1.95
N SER A 27 2.52 10.07 2.72
CA SER A 27 2.12 11.24 3.50
C SER A 27 2.95 11.40 4.77
N LEU A 28 3.56 10.30 5.24
CA LEU A 28 4.44 10.25 6.41
C LEU A 28 5.87 9.96 5.95
N PRO A 29 6.88 10.20 6.80
CA PRO A 29 8.27 10.00 6.41
C PRO A 29 8.57 8.59 5.89
N TYR A 30 9.42 8.52 4.86
CA TYR A 30 9.93 7.25 4.32
C TYR A 30 10.86 6.53 5.30
N LEU A 31 11.52 7.30 6.15
CA LEU A 31 12.46 6.78 7.14
C LEU A 31 11.81 6.86 8.52
N VAL A 32 11.67 5.72 9.18
CA VAL A 32 11.03 5.65 10.49
C VAL A 32 11.95 4.95 11.48
N ASP A 33 11.81 5.30 12.77
CA ASP A 33 12.54 4.66 13.86
C ASP A 33 11.54 3.85 14.68
N VAL A 34 11.66 2.54 14.63
CA VAL A 34 10.75 1.59 15.27
C VAL A 34 11.58 0.52 15.98
N GLU A 35 11.11 0.08 17.13
CA GLU A 35 11.76 -1.03 17.84
C GLU A 35 11.68 -2.30 16.97
N PRO A 36 12.78 -3.05 16.82
CA PRO A 36 12.79 -4.27 16.00
C PRO A 36 11.71 -5.28 16.39
N SER A 37 11.35 -5.35 17.66
CA SER A 37 10.31 -6.27 18.14
C SER A 37 8.91 -5.87 17.68
N GLN A 38 8.72 -4.62 17.27
CA GLN A 38 7.44 -4.10 16.77
C GLN A 38 7.35 -4.08 15.26
N MET A 39 8.49 -4.25 14.57
CA MET A 39 8.51 -4.24 13.11
C MET A 39 8.18 -5.64 12.57
N ASN A 40 6.97 -5.77 12.04
CA ASN A 40 6.43 -7.02 11.49
C ASN A 40 5.42 -6.70 10.39
N ASP A 41 4.82 -7.72 9.80
CA ASP A 41 3.86 -7.57 8.72
C ASP A 41 2.60 -6.84 9.17
N GLU A 42 2.19 -6.99 10.42
CA GLU A 42 1.04 -6.25 10.96
C GLU A 42 1.32 -4.75 11.01
N TRP A 43 2.54 -4.35 11.37
CA TRP A 43 2.94 -2.95 11.33
C TRP A 43 2.88 -2.41 9.90
N ALA A 44 3.40 -3.19 8.95
CA ALA A 44 3.40 -2.80 7.54
C ALA A 44 1.97 -2.67 7.00
N LYS A 45 1.08 -3.58 7.36
CA LYS A 45 -0.32 -3.54 6.97
C LYS A 45 -1.01 -2.29 7.51
N ALA A 46 -0.80 -1.97 8.79
CA ALA A 46 -1.39 -0.78 9.42
C ALA A 46 -0.90 0.49 8.73
N ARG A 47 0.38 0.57 8.39
CA ARG A 47 0.94 1.71 7.67
C ARG A 47 0.36 1.85 6.27
N LEU A 48 0.21 0.73 5.56
CA LEU A 48 -0.38 0.72 4.22
C LEU A 48 -1.82 1.26 4.24
N ILE A 49 -2.62 0.81 5.17
CA ILE A 49 -4.01 1.28 5.33
C ILE A 49 -4.03 2.78 5.64
N SER A 50 -3.15 3.22 6.53
CA SER A 50 -3.04 4.63 6.92
C SER A 50 -2.66 5.52 5.72
N GLU A 51 -1.69 5.07 4.91
CA GLU A 51 -1.26 5.83 3.73
C GLU A 51 -2.36 5.90 2.67
N TYR A 52 -3.08 4.83 2.46
CA TYR A 52 -4.21 4.82 1.52
C TYR A 52 -5.26 5.86 1.91
N TRP A 53 -5.68 5.88 3.16
CA TRP A 53 -6.73 6.81 3.62
C TRP A 53 -6.24 8.25 3.74
N ALA A 54 -4.94 8.46 3.95
CA ALA A 54 -4.37 9.80 4.01
C ALA A 54 -4.43 10.51 2.65
N ASP A 55 -4.32 9.75 1.56
CA ASP A 55 -4.35 10.26 0.19
C ASP A 55 -5.69 10.02 -0.52
N PHE A 56 -6.69 9.57 0.22
CA PHE A 56 -7.99 9.23 -0.35
C PHE A 56 -8.75 10.47 -0.82
N ASP A 57 -9.21 10.44 -2.08
CA ASP A 57 -10.07 11.47 -2.65
C ASP A 57 -11.53 10.99 -2.60
N PRO A 58 -12.43 11.69 -1.85
CA PRO A 58 -13.84 11.28 -1.78
C PRO A 58 -14.57 11.26 -3.13
N ALA A 59 -14.04 11.95 -4.13
CA ALA A 59 -14.62 11.93 -5.48
C ALA A 59 -14.30 10.64 -6.24
N THR A 60 -13.33 9.85 -5.77
CA THR A 60 -12.97 8.58 -6.39
C THR A 60 -14.07 7.55 -6.13
N PRO A 61 -14.53 6.81 -7.14
CA PRO A 61 -15.49 5.74 -6.93
C PRO A 61 -14.94 4.66 -5.99
N ALA A 62 -15.82 4.07 -5.17
CA ALA A 62 -15.43 2.99 -4.27
C ALA A 62 -14.84 1.80 -5.05
N PRO A 63 -13.81 1.13 -4.52
CA PRO A 63 -13.24 -0.04 -5.17
C PRO A 63 -14.26 -1.18 -5.27
N ARG A 64 -14.15 -1.97 -6.34
CA ARG A 64 -15.01 -3.13 -6.57
C ARG A 64 -14.16 -4.31 -6.99
N MET A 65 -14.54 -5.48 -6.53
CA MET A 65 -13.94 -6.70 -7.03
C MET A 65 -14.60 -7.10 -8.34
N TRP A 66 -13.89 -7.87 -9.15
CA TRP A 66 -14.37 -8.27 -10.48
C TRP A 66 -15.72 -8.99 -10.45
N TRP A 67 -16.03 -9.70 -9.36
CA TRP A 67 -17.31 -10.41 -9.23
C TRP A 67 -18.49 -9.48 -8.91
N GLU A 68 -18.22 -8.21 -8.58
CA GLU A 68 -19.25 -7.21 -8.31
C GLU A 68 -19.57 -6.33 -9.53
N THR A 69 -18.85 -6.55 -10.63
CA THR A 69 -18.99 -5.77 -11.85
C THR A 69 -19.42 -6.68 -13.00
N ASP A 70 -20.15 -6.12 -13.96
CA ASP A 70 -20.57 -6.85 -15.16
C ASP A 70 -19.42 -7.03 -16.17
N SER A 71 -18.32 -6.36 -15.95
CA SER A 71 -17.16 -6.38 -16.84
C SER A 71 -15.86 -6.17 -16.06
N GLU A 72 -14.85 -6.99 -16.38
CA GLU A 72 -13.51 -6.83 -15.82
C GLU A 72 -12.91 -5.45 -16.13
N LYS A 73 -13.36 -4.80 -17.20
CA LYS A 73 -12.87 -3.47 -17.58
C LYS A 73 -13.38 -2.37 -16.66
N ASP A 74 -14.48 -2.61 -15.97
CA ASP A 74 -15.07 -1.63 -15.05
C ASP A 74 -14.57 -1.82 -13.62
N GLU A 75 -13.66 -2.75 -13.42
CA GLU A 75 -13.06 -3.01 -12.11
C GLU A 75 -12.23 -1.81 -11.67
N ASN A 76 -12.59 -1.24 -10.52
CA ASN A 76 -11.85 -0.16 -9.88
C ASN A 76 -11.24 -0.68 -8.58
N ASN A 77 -10.18 -1.47 -8.71
CA ASN A 77 -9.55 -2.12 -7.57
C ASN A 77 -8.03 -2.15 -7.73
N ASP A 78 -7.40 -1.06 -7.34
CA ASP A 78 -5.95 -0.94 -7.40
C ASP A 78 -5.30 -1.85 -6.35
N HIS A 79 -4.12 -2.37 -6.65
CA HIS A 79 -3.37 -3.23 -5.75
C HIS A 79 -2.17 -2.48 -5.16
N TYR A 80 -2.12 -2.39 -3.83
CA TYR A 80 -1.06 -1.67 -3.11
C TYR A 80 -0.10 -2.64 -2.45
N THR A 81 1.18 -2.31 -2.51
CA THR A 81 2.23 -3.07 -1.84
C THR A 81 3.12 -2.11 -1.06
N LEU A 82 3.35 -2.42 0.21
CA LEU A 82 4.26 -1.67 1.06
C LEU A 82 5.34 -2.61 1.57
N ILE A 83 6.59 -2.23 1.37
CA ILE A 83 7.74 -3.02 1.81
C ILE A 83 8.58 -2.16 2.74
N VAL A 84 9.02 -2.77 3.84
CA VAL A 84 9.89 -2.13 4.81
C VAL A 84 11.25 -2.79 4.74
N TYR A 85 12.28 -1.98 4.49
CA TYR A 85 13.67 -2.43 4.46
C TYR A 85 14.40 -1.89 5.68
N THR A 86 15.39 -2.64 6.14
CA THR A 86 16.34 -2.11 7.12
C THR A 86 17.07 -0.93 6.47
N ALA A 87 17.21 0.19 7.17
CA ALA A 87 17.95 1.34 6.66
C ALA A 87 19.41 1.28 7.09
N THR A 88 20.30 1.74 6.20
CA THR A 88 21.72 1.91 6.52
C THR A 88 21.90 3.15 7.43
N ASP A 89 23.12 3.34 7.95
CA ASP A 89 23.42 4.51 8.77
C ASP A 89 23.22 5.83 8.04
N ASP A 90 23.34 5.81 6.71
CA ASP A 90 23.12 6.98 5.85
C ASP A 90 21.64 7.21 5.52
N GLY A 91 20.75 6.34 6.00
CA GLY A 91 19.31 6.45 5.71
C GLY A 91 18.90 5.83 4.38
N GLU A 92 19.78 5.09 3.73
CA GLU A 92 19.46 4.41 2.47
C GLU A 92 18.83 3.05 2.72
N PRO A 93 17.96 2.57 1.82
CA PRO A 93 17.37 1.25 1.99
C PRO A 93 18.39 0.14 1.72
N ASP A 94 18.37 -0.87 2.57
CA ASP A 94 19.13 -2.10 2.35
C ASP A 94 18.18 -3.13 1.71
N PHE A 95 18.20 -3.20 0.39
CA PHE A 95 17.26 -4.05 -0.37
C PHE A 95 17.47 -5.55 -0.15
N ASP A 96 18.60 -5.95 0.43
CA ASP A 96 18.87 -7.34 0.76
C ASP A 96 18.25 -7.75 2.09
N ASN A 97 17.77 -6.79 2.89
CA ASN A 97 17.23 -7.03 4.23
C ASN A 97 15.82 -6.45 4.38
N MET A 98 14.85 -7.15 3.83
CA MET A 98 13.44 -6.80 4.01
C MET A 98 13.01 -7.15 5.44
N ALA A 99 12.47 -6.18 6.16
CA ALA A 99 12.05 -6.36 7.55
C ALA A 99 10.57 -6.75 7.66
N ALA A 100 9.72 -6.21 6.77
CA ALA A 100 8.29 -6.47 6.80
C ALA A 100 7.67 -6.10 5.45
N GLY A 101 6.44 -6.55 5.21
CA GLY A 101 5.72 -6.20 4.00
C GLY A 101 4.23 -6.46 4.13
N ALA A 102 3.45 -5.73 3.34
CA ALA A 102 2.01 -5.93 3.25
C ALA A 102 1.57 -5.67 1.81
N SER A 103 0.57 -6.41 1.37
CA SER A 103 0.02 -6.27 0.03
C SER A 103 -1.50 -6.40 0.13
N MET A 104 -2.22 -5.38 -0.33
CA MET A 104 -3.68 -5.33 -0.21
C MET A 104 -4.30 -4.66 -1.43
N ASP A 105 -5.44 -5.19 -1.87
CA ASP A 105 -6.27 -4.51 -2.84
C ASP A 105 -7.00 -3.34 -2.16
N ALA A 106 -7.31 -2.30 -2.93
CA ALA A 106 -8.08 -1.17 -2.43
C ALA A 106 -9.41 -1.63 -1.81
N TRP A 107 -10.05 -2.64 -2.40
CA TRP A 107 -11.28 -3.22 -1.88
C TRP A 107 -11.10 -3.82 -0.47
N GLU A 108 -9.98 -4.51 -0.22
CA GLU A 108 -9.66 -5.06 1.10
C GLU A 108 -9.44 -3.94 2.12
N ILE A 109 -8.77 -2.86 1.72
CA ILE A 109 -8.55 -1.70 2.58
C ILE A 109 -9.87 -1.05 2.95
N TRP A 110 -10.78 -0.91 2.00
CA TRP A 110 -12.12 -0.39 2.25
C TRP A 110 -12.89 -1.25 3.23
N LYS A 111 -12.81 -2.55 3.11
CA LYS A 111 -13.48 -3.48 4.03
C LYS A 111 -12.97 -3.34 5.46
N GLU A 112 -11.64 -3.22 5.63
CA GLU A 112 -11.03 -3.06 6.94
C GLU A 112 -11.57 -1.80 7.64
N LYS A 113 -11.63 -0.68 6.94
CA LYS A 113 -12.14 0.56 7.52
C LYS A 113 -13.63 0.48 7.85
N LYS A 114 -14.40 -0.20 7.01
CA LYS A 114 -15.84 -0.36 7.23
C LYS A 114 -16.14 -1.16 8.49
N HIS A 115 -15.23 -2.05 8.89
CA HIS A 115 -15.38 -2.86 10.10
C HIS A 115 -14.90 -2.18 11.38
N GLU A 116 -14.23 -1.05 11.29
CA GLU A 116 -13.74 -0.29 12.45
C GLU A 116 -14.83 0.56 13.12
N HIS A 117 -16.04 0.54 12.60
CA HIS A 117 -17.16 1.31 13.14
C HIS A 117 -18.06 0.48 14.04
#